data_9e5e139110a56a61770fc58ed66ec548
#
_entry.id   9e5e139110a56a61770fc58ed66ec548
#
_cell.length_a   1.000
_cell.length_b   1.000
_cell.length_c   1.000
_cell.angle_alpha   90.00
_cell.angle_beta   90.00
_cell.angle_gamma   90.00
#
_symmetry.space_group_name_H-M   'P 1'
#
loop_
_entity.id
_entity.type
_entity.pdbx_description
1 polymer ?
#
loop_
_entity_poly.entity_id
_entity_poly.type
_entity_poly.pdbx_seq_one_letter_code
_entity_poly.pdbx_strand_id
1 'polypeptide(L)'
;MDNNRQKLPPTLEVGDEVIILSPSSKIDKRFVAGAQKRLQSWGLKVRKAPHVLSSNGTYAGSMEQRLKDLQAAMDDEKAKVIFCSRGGYGAVHLVGKLDFTRFRQHPKWLIGFSDITALHNVFQHEGFVSMHAPMARHLTVEPEEDPATQALHDLLFGLTVAPYEVAPHKLNHKGRATGTLRGGNLSVFYGLRGTPWDIPAKGTILFIEDVGERPHAVERMLYNLKLGGVLEQLSGLIIGQFTEYEERKQLGKELYGAIADLVKAYDYPVCFNFPVGHVTQNMPLLNGAQVELNVERKGATLTMQTNEQSEL
;
A
#
# COMPACT_ATOMS: atom_id res chain seq x y z
N MET A 1 14.67 -22.39 -11.48
CA MET A 1 13.27 -22.01 -11.19
C MET A 1 13.34 -20.73 -10.37
N ASP A 2 12.83 -19.63 -10.91
CA ASP A 2 12.93 -18.30 -10.26
C ASP A 2 12.00 -18.26 -9.03
N ASN A 3 12.58 -18.55 -7.87
CA ASN A 3 11.86 -18.67 -6.58
C ASN A 3 11.49 -17.29 -5.96
N ASN A 4 11.44 -16.24 -6.79
CA ASN A 4 11.31 -14.86 -6.31
C ASN A 4 9.91 -14.25 -6.54
N ARG A 5 8.95 -15.07 -7.03
CA ARG A 5 7.59 -14.59 -7.30
C ARG A 5 6.76 -14.60 -6.02
N GLN A 6 6.27 -13.43 -5.62
CA GLN A 6 5.37 -13.28 -4.47
C GLN A 6 4.05 -14.02 -4.73
N LYS A 7 3.51 -14.67 -3.70
CA LYS A 7 2.25 -15.40 -3.79
C LYS A 7 1.07 -14.43 -3.76
N LEU A 8 0.30 -14.42 -4.84
CA LEU A 8 -0.94 -13.66 -4.93
C LEU A 8 -2.05 -14.42 -4.18
N PRO A 9 -2.80 -13.78 -3.26
CA PRO A 9 -3.99 -14.41 -2.69
C PRO A 9 -5.06 -14.70 -3.75
N PRO A 10 -5.96 -15.67 -3.53
CA PRO A 10 -7.02 -15.99 -4.49
C PRO A 10 -7.99 -14.81 -4.65
N THR A 11 -8.63 -14.74 -5.81
CA THR A 11 -9.76 -13.85 -6.08
C THR A 11 -10.97 -14.22 -5.24
N LEU A 12 -11.85 -13.25 -5.00
CA LEU A 12 -13.05 -13.44 -4.19
C LEU A 12 -14.24 -13.89 -5.03
N GLU A 13 -15.13 -14.60 -4.36
CA GLU A 13 -16.47 -14.93 -4.84
C GLU A 13 -17.53 -14.37 -3.90
N VAL A 14 -18.76 -14.21 -4.41
CA VAL A 14 -19.91 -13.83 -3.58
C VAL A 14 -20.10 -14.87 -2.46
N GLY A 15 -20.18 -14.39 -1.23
CA GLY A 15 -20.28 -15.23 -0.03
C GLY A 15 -18.95 -15.41 0.71
N ASP A 16 -17.83 -15.00 0.15
CA ASP A 16 -16.53 -15.01 0.84
C ASP A 16 -16.49 -14.11 2.07
N GLU A 17 -15.62 -14.46 3.02
CA GLU A 17 -15.58 -13.80 4.33
C GLU A 17 -14.46 -12.76 4.42
N VAL A 18 -14.81 -11.59 4.94
CA VAL A 18 -13.92 -10.47 5.26
C VAL A 18 -13.89 -10.25 6.77
N ILE A 19 -12.71 -10.08 7.34
CA ILE A 19 -12.54 -9.64 8.73
C ILE A 19 -12.07 -8.18 8.75
N ILE A 20 -12.87 -7.30 9.35
CA ILE A 20 -12.46 -5.92 9.62
C ILE A 20 -11.78 -5.88 11.00
N LEU A 21 -10.55 -5.35 11.05
CA LEU A 21 -9.78 -5.17 12.27
C LEU A 21 -9.01 -3.84 12.28
N SER A 22 -8.52 -3.45 13.44
CA SER A 22 -7.81 -2.18 13.65
C SER A 22 -6.41 -2.44 14.22
N PRO A 23 -5.36 -2.61 13.38
CA PRO A 23 -4.02 -2.97 13.87
C PRO A 23 -3.21 -1.76 14.35
N SER A 24 -3.71 -0.54 14.14
CA SER A 24 -3.03 0.72 14.38
C SER A 24 -3.82 1.62 15.34
N SER A 25 -4.29 2.77 14.85
CA SER A 25 -5.05 3.72 15.66
C SER A 25 -6.53 3.36 15.75
N LYS A 26 -7.17 3.88 16.82
CA LYS A 26 -8.62 3.75 17.03
C LYS A 26 -9.42 4.44 15.91
N ILE A 27 -10.61 3.94 15.65
CA ILE A 27 -11.51 4.42 14.60
C ILE A 27 -12.91 4.70 15.16
N ASP A 28 -13.62 5.64 14.55
CA ASP A 28 -15.04 5.86 14.84
C ASP A 28 -15.88 4.69 14.31
N LYS A 29 -16.79 4.21 15.14
CA LYS A 29 -17.68 3.06 14.84
C LYS A 29 -18.48 3.24 13.55
N ARG A 30 -18.82 4.50 13.18
CA ARG A 30 -19.58 4.80 11.95
C ARG A 30 -18.82 4.37 10.69
N PHE A 31 -17.48 4.50 10.67
CA PHE A 31 -16.68 4.10 9.54
C PHE A 31 -16.55 2.59 9.43
N VAL A 32 -16.46 1.87 10.56
CA VAL A 32 -16.50 0.40 10.54
C VAL A 32 -17.86 -0.10 10.04
N ALA A 33 -18.95 0.52 10.48
CA ALA A 33 -20.30 0.16 10.02
C ALA A 33 -20.52 0.48 8.52
N GLY A 34 -20.03 1.62 8.05
CA GLY A 34 -20.12 2.00 6.63
C GLY A 34 -19.31 1.08 5.73
N ALA A 35 -18.06 0.78 6.10
CA ALA A 35 -17.24 -0.19 5.38
C ALA A 35 -17.89 -1.59 5.37
N GLN A 36 -18.44 -2.03 6.50
CA GLN A 36 -19.18 -3.29 6.57
C GLN A 36 -20.34 -3.30 5.56
N LYS A 37 -21.13 -2.21 5.53
CA LYS A 37 -22.26 -2.10 4.57
C LYS A 37 -21.78 -2.15 3.11
N ARG A 38 -20.70 -1.44 2.77
CA ARG A 38 -20.10 -1.43 1.43
C ARG A 38 -19.62 -2.83 1.02
N LEU A 39 -18.86 -3.49 1.86
CA LEU A 39 -18.35 -4.85 1.58
C LEU A 39 -19.51 -5.87 1.46
N GLN A 40 -20.58 -5.69 2.24
CA GLN A 40 -21.78 -6.52 2.13
C GLN A 40 -22.56 -6.24 0.84
N SER A 41 -22.58 -5.01 0.32
CA SER A 41 -23.21 -4.73 -0.99
C SER A 41 -22.48 -5.40 -2.16
N TRP A 42 -21.19 -5.77 -1.98
CA TRP A 42 -20.43 -6.60 -2.92
C TRP A 42 -20.73 -8.11 -2.77
N GLY A 43 -21.66 -8.49 -1.89
CA GLY A 43 -22.04 -9.88 -1.64
C GLY A 43 -21.13 -10.62 -0.64
N LEU A 44 -20.22 -9.91 0.04
CA LEU A 44 -19.29 -10.52 0.99
C LEU A 44 -19.89 -10.66 2.38
N LYS A 45 -19.49 -11.69 3.11
CA LYS A 45 -19.80 -11.87 4.54
C LYS A 45 -18.77 -11.15 5.37
N VAL A 46 -19.20 -10.21 6.22
CA VAL A 46 -18.29 -9.36 6.98
C VAL A 46 -18.38 -9.65 8.48
N ARG A 47 -17.25 -10.04 9.05
CA ARG A 47 -17.04 -10.16 10.49
C ARG A 47 -16.16 -9.02 11.01
N LYS A 48 -16.33 -8.66 12.25
CA LYS A 48 -15.50 -7.69 12.96
C LYS A 48 -14.66 -8.40 13.99
N ALA A 49 -13.37 -8.07 14.06
CA ALA A 49 -12.50 -8.56 15.10
C ALA A 49 -12.97 -8.04 16.49
N PRO A 50 -12.75 -8.79 17.58
CA PRO A 50 -13.24 -8.44 18.91
C PRO A 50 -12.83 -7.04 19.38
N HIS A 51 -11.64 -6.58 19.05
CA HIS A 51 -11.08 -5.30 19.52
C HIS A 51 -11.08 -4.20 18.47
N VAL A 52 -11.80 -4.36 17.34
CA VAL A 52 -11.81 -3.39 16.22
C VAL A 52 -12.20 -1.96 16.65
N LEU A 53 -12.99 -1.80 17.71
CA LEU A 53 -13.43 -0.51 18.27
C LEU A 53 -12.78 -0.19 19.62
N SER A 54 -11.81 -0.98 20.05
CA SER A 54 -11.09 -0.71 21.31
C SER A 54 -10.30 0.59 21.23
N SER A 55 -10.03 1.18 22.39
CA SER A 55 -9.30 2.44 22.51
C SER A 55 -8.34 2.40 23.70
N ASN A 56 -7.09 2.75 23.45
CA ASN A 56 -6.06 3.00 24.45
C ASN A 56 -5.20 4.19 23.98
N GLY A 57 -5.53 5.39 24.46
CA GLY A 57 -4.94 6.61 23.95
C GLY A 57 -5.28 6.81 22.46
N THR A 58 -4.27 6.84 21.60
CA THR A 58 -4.43 6.93 20.15
C THR A 58 -4.64 5.58 19.47
N TYR A 59 -4.28 4.46 20.12
CA TYR A 59 -4.30 3.11 19.56
C TYR A 59 -5.69 2.47 19.64
N ALA A 60 -5.92 1.49 18.76
CA ALA A 60 -7.09 0.62 18.82
C ALA A 60 -6.91 -0.51 19.87
N GLY A 61 -6.88 -0.15 21.15
CA GLY A 61 -6.61 -1.06 22.25
C GLY A 61 -5.12 -1.26 22.56
N SER A 62 -4.80 -2.25 23.39
CA SER A 62 -3.42 -2.59 23.71
C SER A 62 -2.70 -3.23 22.51
N MET A 63 -1.37 -3.32 22.58
CA MET A 63 -0.59 -4.03 21.54
C MET A 63 -1.02 -5.49 21.45
N GLU A 64 -1.23 -6.15 22.59
CA GLU A 64 -1.65 -7.55 22.67
C GLU A 64 -3.03 -7.79 22.05
N GLN A 65 -3.98 -6.86 22.25
CA GLN A 65 -5.31 -6.92 21.64
C GLN A 65 -5.22 -6.82 20.11
N ARG A 66 -4.45 -5.86 19.59
CA ARG A 66 -4.24 -5.67 18.17
C ARG A 66 -3.50 -6.85 17.51
N LEU A 67 -2.48 -7.37 18.19
CA LEU A 67 -1.75 -8.56 17.74
C LEU A 67 -2.67 -9.80 17.73
N LYS A 68 -3.46 -10.01 18.78
CA LYS A 68 -4.41 -11.13 18.86
C LYS A 68 -5.44 -11.10 17.73
N ASP A 69 -6.00 -9.91 17.45
CA ASP A 69 -7.00 -9.75 16.39
C ASP A 69 -6.38 -10.02 15.00
N LEU A 70 -5.19 -9.48 14.74
CA LEU A 70 -4.51 -9.69 13.47
C LEU A 70 -4.09 -11.15 13.29
N GLN A 71 -3.48 -11.77 14.31
CA GLN A 71 -3.07 -13.17 14.23
C GLN A 71 -4.27 -14.09 14.05
N ALA A 72 -5.36 -13.87 14.79
CA ALA A 72 -6.58 -14.67 14.64
C ALA A 72 -7.18 -14.56 13.24
N ALA A 73 -7.13 -13.37 12.62
CA ALA A 73 -7.57 -13.17 11.24
C ALA A 73 -6.62 -13.83 10.22
N MET A 74 -5.33 -13.84 10.50
CA MET A 74 -4.34 -14.54 9.68
C MET A 74 -4.52 -16.06 9.72
N ASP A 75 -4.86 -16.59 10.88
CA ASP A 75 -5.04 -18.03 11.11
C ASP A 75 -6.42 -18.57 10.69
N ASP A 76 -7.37 -17.68 10.42
CA ASP A 76 -8.74 -18.06 10.06
C ASP A 76 -8.80 -18.66 8.66
N GLU A 77 -9.24 -19.90 8.54
CA GLU A 77 -9.29 -20.65 7.27
C GLU A 77 -10.40 -20.17 6.33
N LYS A 78 -11.46 -19.54 6.89
CA LYS A 78 -12.63 -19.08 6.11
C LYS A 78 -12.46 -17.67 5.56
N ALA A 79 -11.73 -16.83 6.29
CA ALA A 79 -11.49 -15.47 5.85
C ALA A 79 -10.61 -15.43 4.60
N LYS A 80 -11.03 -14.64 3.62
CA LYS A 80 -10.28 -14.36 2.39
C LYS A 80 -9.63 -12.97 2.41
N VAL A 81 -10.10 -12.10 3.29
CA VAL A 81 -9.63 -10.71 3.41
C VAL A 81 -9.45 -10.33 4.87
N ILE A 82 -8.30 -9.72 5.16
CA ILE A 82 -8.01 -8.93 6.34
C ILE A 82 -8.11 -7.46 5.93
N PHE A 83 -9.21 -6.80 6.31
CA PHE A 83 -9.46 -5.41 5.99
C PHE A 83 -9.08 -4.52 7.16
N CYS A 84 -7.99 -3.77 7.01
CA CYS A 84 -7.56 -2.82 8.04
C CYS A 84 -8.48 -1.60 8.04
N SER A 85 -9.09 -1.31 9.18
CA SER A 85 -10.07 -0.24 9.29
C SER A 85 -9.47 1.15 9.11
N ARG A 86 -8.24 1.33 9.61
CA ARG A 86 -7.51 2.60 9.63
C ARG A 86 -6.00 2.37 9.82
N GLY A 87 -5.19 3.30 9.30
CA GLY A 87 -3.80 3.50 9.68
C GLY A 87 -3.64 4.34 10.95
N GLY A 88 -2.80 5.33 10.90
CA GLY A 88 -2.44 6.19 12.04
C GLY A 88 -1.07 5.84 12.59
N TYR A 89 -1.00 5.14 13.73
CA TYR A 89 0.27 4.68 14.30
C TYR A 89 0.08 3.43 15.15
N GLY A 90 1.06 2.53 15.08
CA GLY A 90 1.15 1.37 15.98
C GLY A 90 1.26 0.01 15.28
N ALA A 91 1.13 -0.08 13.95
CA ALA A 91 1.37 -1.33 13.21
C ALA A 91 2.80 -1.84 13.39
N VAL A 92 3.77 -0.93 13.51
CA VAL A 92 5.18 -1.26 13.76
C VAL A 92 5.38 -2.10 15.04
N HIS A 93 4.52 -1.97 16.05
CA HIS A 93 4.60 -2.78 17.27
C HIS A 93 4.32 -4.27 17.04
N LEU A 94 3.68 -4.62 15.93
CA LEU A 94 3.30 -5.97 15.55
C LEU A 94 4.35 -6.64 14.66
N VAL A 95 5.24 -5.84 14.07
CA VAL A 95 6.34 -6.32 13.22
C VAL A 95 7.22 -7.29 14.02
N GLY A 96 7.55 -8.44 13.41
CA GLY A 96 8.34 -9.50 14.05
C GLY A 96 7.62 -10.34 15.11
N LYS A 97 6.30 -10.16 15.27
CA LYS A 97 5.50 -10.93 16.25
C LYS A 97 4.46 -11.83 15.58
N LEU A 98 4.31 -11.76 14.27
CA LEU A 98 3.30 -12.51 13.52
C LEU A 98 3.84 -13.89 13.13
N ASP A 99 3.00 -14.92 13.31
CA ASP A 99 3.25 -16.27 12.84
C ASP A 99 2.52 -16.50 11.51
N PHE A 100 3.27 -16.86 10.47
CA PHE A 100 2.75 -17.12 9.13
C PHE A 100 2.49 -18.59 8.84
N THR A 101 2.66 -19.49 9.82
CA THR A 101 2.53 -20.94 9.61
C THR A 101 1.19 -21.33 9.02
N ARG A 102 0.08 -20.86 9.60
CA ARG A 102 -1.27 -21.11 9.09
C ARG A 102 -1.61 -20.24 7.88
N PHE A 103 -1.13 -18.99 7.86
CA PHE A 103 -1.35 -18.09 6.74
C PHE A 103 -0.79 -18.64 5.42
N ARG A 104 0.35 -19.33 5.45
CA ARG A 104 0.95 -19.97 4.26
C ARG A 104 0.06 -21.04 3.64
N GLN A 105 -0.79 -21.70 4.43
CA GLN A 105 -1.74 -22.72 3.97
C GLN A 105 -3.01 -22.08 3.39
N HIS A 106 -3.44 -20.95 3.93
CA HIS A 106 -4.65 -20.23 3.56
C HIS A 106 -4.37 -18.73 3.33
N PRO A 107 -3.59 -18.39 2.28
CA PRO A 107 -3.24 -16.99 2.02
C PRO A 107 -4.50 -16.17 1.72
N LYS A 108 -4.48 -14.94 2.20
CA LYS A 108 -5.59 -13.99 2.06
C LYS A 108 -5.09 -12.57 1.85
N TRP A 109 -5.93 -11.70 1.37
CA TRP A 109 -5.62 -10.31 1.16
C TRP A 109 -5.42 -9.57 2.48
N LEU A 110 -4.32 -8.86 2.63
CA LEU A 110 -4.17 -7.77 3.60
C LEU A 110 -4.41 -6.45 2.87
N ILE A 111 -5.42 -5.67 3.32
CA ILE A 111 -5.83 -4.43 2.68
C ILE A 111 -5.67 -3.26 3.64
N GLY A 112 -5.05 -2.19 3.17
CA GLY A 112 -4.90 -0.93 3.89
C GLY A 112 -3.77 -0.08 3.34
N PHE A 113 -3.54 1.09 3.92
CA PHE A 113 -2.44 2.00 3.55
C PHE A 113 -1.97 2.82 4.76
N SER A 114 -1.11 3.82 4.55
CA SER A 114 -0.58 4.63 5.65
C SER A 114 0.30 3.78 6.59
N ASP A 115 0.03 3.77 7.89
CA ASP A 115 0.75 2.95 8.88
C ASP A 115 0.73 1.44 8.56
N ILE A 116 -0.25 0.97 7.75
CA ILE A 116 -0.29 -0.43 7.30
C ILE A 116 0.88 -0.78 6.39
N THR A 117 1.60 0.20 5.86
CA THR A 117 2.87 0.00 5.13
C THR A 117 3.84 -0.89 5.92
N ALA A 118 3.87 -0.78 7.25
CA ALA A 118 4.71 -1.66 8.07
C ALA A 118 4.32 -3.13 7.94
N LEU A 119 3.02 -3.44 7.87
CA LEU A 119 2.53 -4.80 7.66
C LEU A 119 2.72 -5.27 6.22
N HIS A 120 2.56 -4.38 5.24
CA HIS A 120 2.86 -4.71 3.83
C HIS A 120 4.31 -5.19 3.67
N ASN A 121 5.27 -4.54 4.33
CA ASN A 121 6.66 -4.95 4.30
C ASN A 121 6.87 -6.34 4.92
N VAL A 122 6.19 -6.64 6.05
CA VAL A 122 6.23 -7.97 6.67
C VAL A 122 5.66 -9.04 5.72
N PHE A 123 4.50 -8.79 5.12
CA PHE A 123 3.87 -9.74 4.20
C PHE A 123 4.72 -9.99 2.95
N GLN A 124 5.36 -8.96 2.41
CA GLN A 124 6.29 -9.10 1.30
C GLN A 124 7.55 -9.87 1.69
N HIS A 125 8.11 -9.62 2.88
CA HIS A 125 9.25 -10.40 3.41
C HIS A 125 8.90 -11.89 3.49
N GLU A 126 7.67 -12.21 3.86
CA GLU A 126 7.14 -13.57 3.96
C GLU A 126 6.70 -14.17 2.61
N GLY A 127 6.83 -13.42 1.52
CA GLY A 127 6.56 -13.89 0.16
C GLY A 127 5.11 -13.73 -0.30
N PHE A 128 4.35 -12.79 0.26
CA PHE A 128 2.94 -12.58 -0.08
C PHE A 128 2.68 -11.18 -0.64
N VAL A 129 1.84 -11.13 -1.68
CA VAL A 129 1.26 -9.89 -2.19
C VAL A 129 0.21 -9.39 -1.20
N SER A 130 0.16 -8.08 -1.02
CA SER A 130 -0.84 -7.38 -0.22
C SER A 130 -1.35 -6.16 -1.00
N MET A 131 -2.37 -5.47 -0.52
CA MET A 131 -3.00 -4.39 -1.27
C MET A 131 -2.96 -3.06 -0.50
N HIS A 132 -2.13 -2.13 -0.98
CA HIS A 132 -2.23 -0.72 -0.58
C HIS A 132 -3.51 -0.16 -1.21
N ALA A 133 -4.51 0.16 -0.39
CA ALA A 133 -5.82 0.52 -0.90
C ALA A 133 -6.65 1.33 0.11
N PRO A 134 -7.73 1.97 -0.33
CA PRO A 134 -8.67 2.68 0.55
C PRO A 134 -9.15 1.83 1.73
N MET A 135 -9.35 2.51 2.88
CA MET A 135 -9.80 1.89 4.12
C MET A 135 -11.22 2.35 4.51
N ALA A 136 -11.65 2.02 5.74
CA ALA A 136 -13.05 2.11 6.15
C ALA A 136 -13.68 3.50 6.02
N ARG A 137 -12.94 4.60 6.29
CA ARG A 137 -13.47 5.95 6.10
C ARG A 137 -13.83 6.20 4.64
N HIS A 138 -12.96 5.85 3.70
CA HIS A 138 -13.17 6.02 2.27
C HIS A 138 -14.41 5.24 1.81
N LEU A 139 -14.49 3.95 2.10
CA LEU A 139 -15.64 3.10 1.73
C LEU A 139 -16.98 3.56 2.35
N THR A 140 -16.91 4.41 3.39
CA THR A 140 -18.11 4.97 4.04
C THR A 140 -18.55 6.28 3.42
N VAL A 141 -17.58 7.12 3.02
CA VAL A 141 -17.83 8.52 2.64
C VAL A 141 -17.97 8.68 1.14
N GLU A 142 -17.15 7.96 0.38
CA GLU A 142 -17.15 8.07 -1.08
C GLU A 142 -18.33 7.29 -1.71
N PRO A 143 -18.84 7.77 -2.86
CA PRO A 143 -19.93 7.09 -3.56
C PRO A 143 -19.52 5.71 -4.07
N GLU A 144 -20.46 4.93 -4.55
CA GLU A 144 -20.20 3.59 -5.08
C GLU A 144 -19.39 3.65 -6.37
N GLU A 145 -19.62 4.67 -7.17
CA GLU A 145 -18.99 4.92 -8.45
C GLU A 145 -17.59 5.55 -8.34
N ASP A 146 -17.09 5.75 -7.11
CA ASP A 146 -15.73 6.26 -6.89
C ASP A 146 -14.70 5.34 -7.53
N PRO A 147 -13.79 5.87 -8.38
CA PRO A 147 -12.84 5.04 -9.13
C PRO A 147 -11.93 4.16 -8.27
N ALA A 148 -11.51 4.64 -7.09
CA ALA A 148 -10.65 3.85 -6.21
C ALA A 148 -11.45 2.72 -5.52
N THR A 149 -12.72 2.96 -5.19
CA THR A 149 -13.63 1.95 -4.64
C THR A 149 -13.94 0.87 -5.69
N GLN A 150 -14.20 1.25 -6.93
CA GLN A 150 -14.44 0.30 -8.04
C GLN A 150 -13.17 -0.52 -8.34
N ALA A 151 -12.01 0.12 -8.45
CA ALA A 151 -10.76 -0.59 -8.69
C ALA A 151 -10.43 -1.59 -7.55
N LEU A 152 -10.75 -1.24 -6.29
CA LEU A 152 -10.60 -2.16 -5.16
C LEU A 152 -11.52 -3.39 -5.32
N HIS A 153 -12.78 -3.17 -5.67
CA HIS A 153 -13.73 -4.24 -5.94
C HIS A 153 -13.21 -5.14 -7.07
N ASP A 154 -12.85 -4.57 -8.21
CA ASP A 154 -12.48 -5.31 -9.41
C ASP A 154 -11.19 -6.14 -9.19
N LEU A 155 -10.18 -5.57 -8.50
CA LEU A 155 -8.98 -6.33 -8.13
C LEU A 155 -9.27 -7.51 -7.20
N LEU A 156 -10.18 -7.34 -6.25
CA LEU A 156 -10.54 -8.41 -5.32
C LEU A 156 -11.29 -9.55 -6.00
N PHE A 157 -12.17 -9.22 -6.95
CA PHE A 157 -12.96 -10.23 -7.69
C PHE A 157 -12.26 -10.73 -8.96
N GLY A 158 -11.01 -10.36 -9.19
CA GLY A 158 -10.23 -10.82 -10.35
C GLY A 158 -10.74 -10.29 -11.69
N LEU A 159 -11.46 -9.18 -11.67
CA LEU A 159 -11.92 -8.54 -12.89
C LEU A 159 -10.74 -7.80 -13.55
N THR A 160 -10.80 -7.65 -14.86
CA THR A 160 -9.76 -6.93 -15.60
C THR A 160 -9.75 -5.46 -15.20
N VAL A 161 -8.67 -5.04 -14.58
CA VAL A 161 -8.42 -3.62 -14.27
C VAL A 161 -7.58 -3.04 -15.39
N ALA A 162 -8.09 -1.98 -16.02
CA ALA A 162 -7.34 -1.24 -17.03
C ALA A 162 -6.05 -0.66 -16.42
N PRO A 163 -4.97 -0.51 -17.21
CA PRO A 163 -3.78 0.19 -16.75
C PRO A 163 -4.13 1.56 -16.16
N TYR A 164 -3.51 1.91 -15.05
CA TYR A 164 -3.70 3.24 -14.48
C TYR A 164 -3.01 4.28 -15.36
N GLU A 165 -3.80 5.20 -15.87
CA GLU A 165 -3.32 6.31 -16.67
C GLU A 165 -3.07 7.54 -15.80
N VAL A 166 -1.90 8.16 -15.97
CA VAL A 166 -1.49 9.36 -15.24
C VAL A 166 -1.19 10.47 -16.22
N ALA A 167 -1.79 11.63 -15.98
CA ALA A 167 -1.56 12.82 -16.80
C ALA A 167 -0.07 13.20 -16.87
N PRO A 168 0.40 13.86 -17.93
CA PRO A 168 1.79 14.27 -18.06
C PRO A 168 2.19 15.24 -16.95
N HIS A 169 3.38 15.04 -16.40
CA HIS A 169 3.95 15.94 -15.40
C HIS A 169 5.34 16.42 -15.86
N LYS A 170 5.63 17.72 -15.63
CA LYS A 170 6.88 18.36 -16.11
C LYS A 170 8.17 17.75 -15.53
N LEU A 171 8.06 17.08 -14.39
CA LEU A 171 9.19 16.44 -13.69
C LEU A 171 9.32 14.93 -14.01
N ASN A 172 8.45 14.38 -14.83
CA ASN A 172 8.54 12.97 -15.22
C ASN A 172 9.87 12.68 -15.94
N HIS A 173 10.50 11.56 -15.58
CA HIS A 173 11.62 11.01 -16.31
C HIS A 173 11.13 9.85 -17.19
N LYS A 174 11.30 9.96 -18.49
CA LYS A 174 10.79 9.00 -19.48
C LYS A 174 11.54 7.68 -19.38
N GLY A 175 10.84 6.61 -19.64
CA GLY A 175 11.38 5.27 -19.71
C GLY A 175 10.31 4.23 -19.53
N ARG A 176 10.68 2.96 -19.69
CA ARG A 176 9.82 1.80 -19.47
C ARG A 176 10.59 0.80 -18.65
N ALA A 177 9.96 0.26 -17.63
CA ALA A 177 10.55 -0.76 -16.78
C ALA A 177 9.50 -1.73 -16.27
N THR A 178 9.93 -2.96 -16.05
CA THR A 178 9.18 -3.99 -15.31
C THR A 178 9.89 -4.27 -13.98
N GLY A 179 9.11 -4.58 -12.95
CA GLY A 179 9.68 -4.89 -11.65
C GLY A 179 8.61 -5.21 -10.62
N THR A 180 9.06 -5.60 -9.44
CA THR A 180 8.15 -5.82 -8.31
C THR A 180 7.74 -4.47 -7.71
N LEU A 181 6.45 -4.20 -7.66
CA LEU A 181 5.92 -2.99 -7.02
C LEU A 181 6.08 -3.08 -5.51
N ARG A 182 6.74 -2.10 -4.91
CA ARG A 182 6.96 -2.02 -3.46
C ARG A 182 6.86 -0.58 -3.00
N GLY A 183 6.47 -0.39 -1.73
CA GLY A 183 6.43 0.95 -1.17
C GLY A 183 5.19 1.21 -0.31
N GLY A 184 4.80 2.48 -0.22
CA GLY A 184 3.71 3.00 0.59
C GLY A 184 4.06 4.33 1.23
N ASN A 185 3.62 4.53 2.47
CA ASN A 185 3.95 5.73 3.24
C ASN A 185 5.45 5.80 3.54
N LEU A 186 6.10 6.88 3.10
CA LEU A 186 7.55 7.01 3.13
C LEU A 186 8.11 7.00 4.55
N SER A 187 7.50 7.73 5.49
CA SER A 187 7.98 7.80 6.87
C SER A 187 7.83 6.46 7.60
N VAL A 188 6.78 5.71 7.32
CA VAL A 188 6.59 4.35 7.86
C VAL A 188 7.61 3.38 7.26
N PHE A 189 7.76 3.40 5.95
CA PHE A 189 8.76 2.60 5.24
C PHE A 189 10.18 2.92 5.73
N TYR A 190 10.52 4.21 5.85
CA TYR A 190 11.80 4.67 6.38
C TYR A 190 12.09 4.11 7.78
N GLY A 191 11.07 3.98 8.63
CA GLY A 191 11.19 3.41 9.97
C GLY A 191 11.61 1.93 10.01
N LEU A 192 11.52 1.21 8.89
CA LEU A 192 11.95 -0.19 8.76
C LEU A 192 13.31 -0.35 8.06
N ARG A 193 13.96 0.75 7.67
CA ARG A 193 15.27 0.71 7.02
C ARG A 193 16.32 0.03 7.91
N GLY A 194 17.08 -0.88 7.30
CA GLY A 194 18.13 -1.64 8.00
C GLY A 194 17.62 -2.75 8.93
N THR A 195 16.32 -3.04 8.91
CA THR A 195 15.73 -4.19 9.59
C THR A 195 15.55 -5.37 8.62
N PRO A 196 15.23 -6.59 9.09
CA PRO A 196 14.90 -7.71 8.21
C PRO A 196 13.72 -7.44 7.26
N TRP A 197 12.83 -6.53 7.62
CA TRP A 197 11.63 -6.15 6.84
C TRP A 197 11.86 -4.94 5.92
N ASP A 198 13.10 -4.54 5.73
CA ASP A 198 13.45 -3.57 4.70
C ASP A 198 13.17 -4.13 3.30
N ILE A 199 12.83 -3.27 2.34
CA ILE A 199 12.53 -3.74 0.98
C ILE A 199 13.82 -4.03 0.20
N PRO A 200 13.84 -5.09 -0.62
CA PRO A 200 14.90 -5.28 -1.60
C PRO A 200 14.82 -4.20 -2.69
N ALA A 201 15.92 -3.49 -2.91
CA ALA A 201 15.96 -2.40 -3.90
C ALA A 201 16.03 -2.92 -5.34
N LYS A 202 16.86 -3.95 -5.59
CA LYS A 202 17.09 -4.49 -6.93
C LYS A 202 15.81 -5.07 -7.55
N GLY A 203 15.48 -4.60 -8.74
CA GLY A 203 14.29 -5.06 -9.46
C GLY A 203 12.97 -4.48 -8.92
N THR A 204 13.04 -3.47 -8.05
CA THR A 204 11.86 -2.82 -7.45
C THR A 204 11.45 -1.60 -8.26
N ILE A 205 10.15 -1.50 -8.53
CA ILE A 205 9.49 -0.23 -8.83
C ILE A 205 8.94 0.28 -7.51
N LEU A 206 9.59 1.33 -6.97
CA LEU A 206 9.24 1.90 -5.67
C LEU A 206 8.13 2.94 -5.83
N PHE A 207 7.06 2.85 -5.04
CA PHE A 207 6.11 3.95 -4.92
C PHE A 207 6.16 4.55 -3.51
N ILE A 208 6.09 5.88 -3.43
CA ILE A 208 6.13 6.61 -2.17
C ILE A 208 5.07 7.70 -2.12
N GLU A 209 4.45 7.85 -0.97
CA GLU A 209 3.52 8.92 -0.62
C GLU A 209 3.74 9.30 0.85
N ASP A 210 3.28 10.46 1.30
CA ASP A 210 3.27 10.78 2.73
C ASP A 210 2.24 11.88 3.09
N VAL A 211 1.97 12.04 4.38
CA VAL A 211 1.03 13.03 4.92
C VAL A 211 1.62 13.73 6.13
N GLY A 212 1.56 15.06 6.15
CA GLY A 212 1.98 15.86 7.30
C GLY A 212 3.50 15.99 7.50
N GLU A 213 4.31 15.39 6.64
CA GLU A 213 5.77 15.45 6.74
C GLU A 213 6.31 16.78 6.18
N ARG A 214 7.23 17.40 6.91
CA ARG A 214 7.89 18.61 6.45
C ARG A 214 8.82 18.34 5.27
N PRO A 215 8.95 19.24 4.27
CA PRO A 215 9.80 19.01 3.10
C PRO A 215 11.22 18.54 3.40
N HIS A 216 11.89 19.11 4.42
CA HIS A 216 13.24 18.67 4.81
C HIS A 216 13.27 17.28 5.48
N ALA A 217 12.14 16.83 6.08
CA ALA A 217 12.04 15.46 6.60
C ALA A 217 11.91 14.46 5.44
N VAL A 218 11.07 14.77 4.44
CA VAL A 218 10.97 13.98 3.22
C VAL A 218 12.32 13.89 2.51
N GLU A 219 13.01 15.04 2.32
CA GLU A 219 14.33 15.06 1.71
C GLU A 219 15.33 14.19 2.48
N ARG A 220 15.36 14.29 3.80
CA ARG A 220 16.24 13.46 4.66
C ARG A 220 16.00 11.96 4.48
N MET A 221 14.73 11.54 4.43
CA MET A 221 14.36 10.14 4.18
C MET A 221 14.83 9.67 2.81
N LEU A 222 14.67 10.50 1.78
CA LEU A 222 15.17 10.18 0.43
C LEU A 222 16.71 10.17 0.35
N TYR A 223 17.40 11.05 1.09
CA TYR A 223 18.86 10.97 1.22
C TYR A 223 19.33 9.69 1.91
N ASN A 224 18.59 9.17 2.90
CA ASN A 224 18.89 7.86 3.46
C ASN A 224 18.80 6.75 2.40
N LEU A 225 17.74 6.77 1.56
CA LEU A 225 17.60 5.81 0.46
C LEU A 225 18.75 5.95 -0.56
N LYS A 226 19.15 7.19 -0.86
CA LYS A 226 20.26 7.47 -1.78
C LYS A 226 21.59 6.98 -1.23
N LEU A 227 21.97 7.39 -0.01
CA LEU A 227 23.22 7.04 0.61
C LEU A 227 23.30 5.53 0.94
N GLY A 228 22.18 4.89 1.21
CA GLY A 228 22.06 3.45 1.37
C GLY A 228 22.04 2.65 0.07
N GLY A 229 22.21 3.30 -1.11
CA GLY A 229 22.28 2.63 -2.41
C GLY A 229 20.95 2.07 -2.91
N VAL A 230 19.81 2.44 -2.29
CA VAL A 230 18.49 1.96 -2.70
C VAL A 230 18.08 2.59 -4.01
N LEU A 231 18.17 3.93 -4.12
CA LEU A 231 17.73 4.63 -5.31
C LEU A 231 18.51 4.22 -6.57
N GLU A 232 19.76 3.85 -6.44
CA GLU A 232 20.60 3.41 -7.56
C GLU A 232 20.16 2.04 -8.13
N GLN A 233 19.53 1.19 -7.30
CA GLN A 233 19.19 -0.18 -7.67
C GLN A 233 17.74 -0.35 -8.12
N LEU A 234 16.94 0.71 -8.08
CA LEU A 234 15.53 0.66 -8.50
C LEU A 234 15.40 0.40 -10.01
N SER A 235 14.33 -0.27 -10.39
CA SER A 235 13.88 -0.36 -11.79
C SER A 235 13.01 0.83 -12.20
N GLY A 236 12.34 1.49 -11.24
CA GLY A 236 11.48 2.64 -11.49
C GLY A 236 11.04 3.29 -10.19
N LEU A 237 10.52 4.51 -10.28
CA LEU A 237 10.05 5.27 -9.13
C LEU A 237 8.71 5.95 -9.43
N ILE A 238 7.77 5.79 -8.52
CA ILE A 238 6.45 6.41 -8.55
C ILE A 238 6.35 7.36 -7.36
N ILE A 239 6.19 8.65 -7.63
CA ILE A 239 5.94 9.69 -6.66
C ILE A 239 4.44 9.92 -6.58
N GLY A 240 3.83 9.44 -5.51
CA GLY A 240 2.44 9.65 -5.17
C GLY A 240 2.18 11.05 -4.60
N GLN A 241 1.16 11.16 -3.77
CA GLN A 241 0.73 12.44 -3.21
C GLN A 241 1.39 12.68 -1.86
N PHE A 242 2.06 13.80 -1.74
CA PHE A 242 2.50 14.34 -0.45
C PHE A 242 1.50 15.42 -0.05
N THR A 243 0.87 15.27 1.11
CA THR A 243 -0.25 16.12 1.53
C THR A 243 -0.08 16.66 2.95
N GLU A 244 -0.91 17.65 3.33
CA GLU A 244 -0.93 18.25 4.67
C GLU A 244 0.42 18.78 5.15
N TYR A 245 1.22 19.36 4.24
CA TYR A 245 2.47 20.06 4.58
C TYR A 245 2.44 21.50 4.08
N GLU A 246 3.22 22.37 4.73
CA GLU A 246 3.41 23.74 4.25
C GLU A 246 4.52 23.75 3.19
N GLU A 247 4.15 24.13 1.95
CA GLU A 247 5.12 24.36 0.88
C GLU A 247 5.91 25.65 1.16
N ARG A 248 6.81 25.59 2.12
CA ARG A 248 7.81 26.63 2.33
C ARG A 248 9.00 26.30 1.45
N LYS A 249 9.50 27.25 0.68
CA LYS A 249 10.73 27.09 -0.12
C LYS A 249 11.99 26.93 0.79
N GLN A 250 11.87 26.12 1.84
CA GLN A 250 12.95 25.83 2.79
C GLN A 250 14.12 25.11 2.13
N LEU A 251 13.84 24.38 1.04
CA LEU A 251 14.83 23.67 0.23
C LEU A 251 15.32 24.52 -0.96
N GLY A 252 14.99 25.81 -1.01
CA GLY A 252 15.26 26.67 -2.16
C GLY A 252 14.35 26.42 -3.37
N LYS A 253 13.47 25.43 -3.30
CA LYS A 253 12.50 25.01 -4.32
C LYS A 253 11.34 24.24 -3.69
N GLU A 254 10.31 23.96 -4.49
CA GLU A 254 9.17 23.12 -4.09
C GLU A 254 9.61 21.66 -3.86
N LEU A 255 8.88 20.93 -2.99
CA LEU A 255 9.21 19.55 -2.59
C LEU A 255 9.40 18.62 -3.80
N TYR A 256 8.48 18.61 -4.75
CA TYR A 256 8.59 17.74 -5.93
C TYR A 256 9.81 18.11 -6.81
N GLY A 257 10.17 19.39 -6.88
CA GLY A 257 11.40 19.82 -7.54
C GLY A 257 12.66 19.32 -6.82
N ALA A 258 12.67 19.30 -5.49
CA ALA A 258 13.78 18.74 -4.70
C ALA A 258 13.91 17.21 -4.91
N ILE A 259 12.78 16.50 -4.93
CA ILE A 259 12.75 15.06 -5.23
C ILE A 259 13.30 14.81 -6.64
N ALA A 260 12.84 15.58 -7.66
CA ALA A 260 13.30 15.41 -9.02
C ALA A 260 14.82 15.61 -9.16
N ASP A 261 15.38 16.63 -8.50
CA ASP A 261 16.84 16.88 -8.52
C ASP A 261 17.63 15.74 -7.85
N LEU A 262 17.07 15.13 -6.81
CA LEU A 262 17.73 14.04 -6.10
C LEU A 262 17.82 12.78 -6.95
N VAL A 263 16.82 12.53 -7.83
CA VAL A 263 16.74 11.32 -8.64
C VAL A 263 17.17 11.51 -10.11
N LYS A 264 17.47 12.72 -10.54
CA LYS A 264 17.79 13.04 -11.94
C LYS A 264 19.01 12.33 -12.54
N ALA A 265 19.89 11.79 -11.68
CA ALA A 265 21.09 11.08 -12.10
C ALA A 265 20.85 9.61 -12.47
N TYR A 266 19.64 9.11 -12.25
CA TYR A 266 19.29 7.72 -12.52
C TYR A 266 18.51 7.61 -13.83
N ASP A 267 18.73 6.52 -14.57
CA ASP A 267 18.18 6.33 -15.94
C ASP A 267 16.81 5.63 -15.94
N TYR A 268 16.29 5.21 -14.79
CA TYR A 268 14.99 4.53 -14.71
C TYR A 268 13.80 5.51 -14.86
N PRO A 269 12.62 5.04 -15.28
CA PRO A 269 11.42 5.88 -15.37
C PRO A 269 10.99 6.40 -13.99
N VAL A 270 10.64 7.70 -13.92
CA VAL A 270 10.07 8.34 -12.74
C VAL A 270 8.73 8.98 -13.10
N CYS A 271 7.67 8.51 -12.46
CA CYS A 271 6.31 9.06 -12.61
C CYS A 271 6.00 9.94 -11.41
N PHE A 272 5.68 11.21 -11.64
CA PHE A 272 5.22 12.14 -10.62
C PHE A 272 3.70 12.28 -10.63
N ASN A 273 3.14 12.65 -9.47
CA ASN A 273 1.73 12.92 -9.29
C ASN A 273 0.81 11.70 -9.52
N PHE A 274 1.31 10.51 -9.23
CA PHE A 274 0.48 9.30 -9.30
C PHE A 274 -0.65 9.39 -8.27
N PRO A 275 -1.90 8.97 -8.59
CA PRO A 275 -3.04 9.06 -7.68
C PRO A 275 -2.99 7.96 -6.60
N VAL A 276 -2.02 8.04 -5.69
CA VAL A 276 -1.85 7.15 -4.53
C VAL A 276 -1.43 7.96 -3.31
N GLY A 277 -1.99 7.66 -2.14
CA GLY A 277 -1.66 8.31 -0.87
C GLY A 277 -2.89 8.84 -0.12
N HIS A 278 -2.69 9.87 0.71
CA HIS A 278 -3.76 10.45 1.55
C HIS A 278 -4.62 11.45 0.76
N VAL A 279 -5.23 10.97 -0.31
CA VAL A 279 -6.13 11.71 -1.21
C VAL A 279 -7.40 10.90 -1.47
N THR A 280 -8.46 11.56 -1.93
CA THR A 280 -9.70 10.88 -2.27
C THR A 280 -9.45 9.81 -3.33
N GLN A 281 -8.75 10.13 -4.41
CA GLN A 281 -8.41 9.19 -5.48
C GLN A 281 -7.15 8.37 -5.12
N ASN A 282 -7.22 7.57 -4.04
CA ASN A 282 -6.15 6.68 -3.62
C ASN A 282 -6.28 5.33 -4.34
N MET A 283 -5.73 5.22 -5.54
CA MET A 283 -5.87 4.01 -6.37
C MET A 283 -5.20 2.80 -5.73
N PRO A 284 -5.88 1.64 -5.68
CA PRO A 284 -5.32 0.41 -5.11
C PRO A 284 -4.08 -0.07 -5.86
N LEU A 285 -3.04 -0.46 -5.13
CA LEU A 285 -1.80 -1.00 -5.67
C LEU A 285 -1.48 -2.36 -5.06
N LEU A 286 -1.16 -3.34 -5.91
CA LEU A 286 -0.76 -4.68 -5.51
C LEU A 286 0.71 -4.69 -5.06
N ASN A 287 0.93 -4.47 -3.78
CA ASN A 287 2.25 -4.37 -3.16
C ASN A 287 2.90 -5.76 -3.11
N GLY A 288 3.99 -5.96 -3.84
CA GLY A 288 4.65 -7.24 -4.06
C GLY A 288 4.38 -7.89 -5.43
N ALA A 289 3.43 -7.37 -6.23
CA ALA A 289 3.14 -7.88 -7.56
C ALA A 289 4.14 -7.36 -8.61
N GLN A 290 4.24 -8.09 -9.75
CA GLN A 290 4.95 -7.61 -10.91
C GLN A 290 4.13 -6.54 -11.63
N VAL A 291 4.79 -5.46 -12.01
CA VAL A 291 4.16 -4.37 -12.74
C VAL A 291 5.06 -3.88 -13.87
N GLU A 292 4.44 -3.19 -14.82
CA GLU A 292 5.13 -2.42 -15.84
C GLU A 292 4.79 -0.93 -15.64
N LEU A 293 5.82 -0.11 -15.51
CA LEU A 293 5.75 1.35 -15.51
C LEU A 293 6.26 1.87 -16.85
N ASN A 294 5.40 2.57 -17.59
CA ASN A 294 5.78 3.25 -18.82
C ASN A 294 5.53 4.75 -18.68
N VAL A 295 6.58 5.56 -18.78
CA VAL A 295 6.53 7.02 -18.65
C VAL A 295 6.91 7.66 -19.99
N GLU A 296 5.95 8.37 -20.58
CA GLU A 296 6.08 9.01 -21.89
C GLU A 296 5.85 10.53 -21.81
N ARG A 297 6.00 11.20 -22.95
CA ARG A 297 5.71 12.64 -23.05
C ARG A 297 4.24 12.97 -22.78
N LYS A 298 3.33 12.03 -23.10
CA LYS A 298 1.88 12.23 -23.01
C LYS A 298 1.29 11.81 -21.64
N GLY A 299 2.11 11.27 -20.74
CA GLY A 299 1.69 10.77 -19.43
C GLY A 299 2.45 9.53 -19.03
N ALA A 300 1.91 8.83 -18.06
CA ALA A 300 2.46 7.54 -17.64
C ALA A 300 1.35 6.49 -17.53
N THR A 301 1.72 5.22 -17.66
CA THR A 301 0.83 4.09 -17.39
C THR A 301 1.50 3.14 -16.42
N LEU A 302 0.69 2.60 -15.50
CA LEU A 302 1.07 1.49 -14.62
C LEU A 302 0.16 0.31 -14.89
N THR A 303 0.72 -0.79 -15.37
CA THR A 303 0.01 -2.04 -15.61
C THR A 303 0.39 -3.06 -14.54
N MET A 304 -0.59 -3.54 -13.80
CA MET A 304 -0.41 -4.64 -12.85
C MET A 304 -0.56 -5.98 -13.57
N GLN A 305 0.41 -6.87 -13.41
CA GLN A 305 0.33 -8.23 -13.95
C GLN A 305 -0.45 -9.11 -12.98
N THR A 306 -1.64 -9.54 -13.38
CA THR A 306 -2.43 -10.55 -12.68
C THR A 306 -2.08 -11.94 -13.22
N ASN A 307 -2.42 -13.01 -12.48
CA ASN A 307 -2.00 -14.38 -12.79
C ASN A 307 -2.38 -14.90 -14.20
N GLU A 308 -3.43 -14.37 -14.82
CA GLU A 308 -3.91 -14.81 -16.14
C GLU A 308 -3.02 -14.37 -17.32
N GLN A 309 -2.19 -13.33 -17.14
CA GLN A 309 -1.32 -12.82 -18.22
C GLN A 309 0.07 -13.47 -18.26
N SER A 310 0.36 -14.42 -17.41
CA SER A 310 1.69 -15.03 -17.28
C SER A 310 1.78 -16.46 -17.83
N GLU A 311 0.71 -17.01 -18.41
CA GLU A 311 0.68 -18.33 -19.06
C GLU A 311 0.63 -18.25 -20.61
N LEU A 312 0.77 -17.07 -21.19
CA LEU A 312 0.95 -16.85 -22.62
C LEU A 312 2.39 -16.41 -22.92
#